data_50dc057d3c125507dadfcfeae341aa7a
#
_entry.id   50dc057d3c125507dadfcfeae341aa7a
#
_cell.length_a   1.000
_cell.length_b   1.000
_cell.length_c   1.000
_cell.angle_alpha   90.00
_cell.angle_beta   90.00
_cell.angle_gamma   90.00
#
_symmetry.space_group_name_H-M   'P 1'
#
loop_
_entity.id
_entity.type
_entity.pdbx_description
1 polymer ?
#
loop_
_entity_poly.entity_id
_entity_poly.type
_entity_poly.pdbx_seq_one_letter_code
_entity_poly.pdbx_strand_id
1 'polypeptide(L)'
;MKQNSSNKAIFALALSSFCMGVTEFIVAGILPDIAKYFQVTQPTAGWLVTIYAIGVVIGAPLLSIPLSPLNRKYQLLINLGIFALANLTIAISSNFYLSLFARVVAGFMHGVFFVIATIAAAKVAKKGKETQGIAIMVSGLTIALVTGVPLGTFVGQTFGFQAVFLLIFILTSIAFIAVFIIMPNHLHGSATKIKYLILALKVPPLLKCYIITICTCGGGFVLYTYIADLLLNISHFDKKMIGVILFLYGVCAIIGNLVGGRLTDLKGSIMSLRIILVGQAIIYALITLSAYSQTMVIINLCLMGFFAFGGISPLKTLTMISAQKYTPNFTDSSISINEGAFNVGIALASFVGGIVFARLGIVFNPIFAAIFVLPALLITLKSSRTI
;
A
#
# COMPACT_ATOMS: atom_id res chain seq x y z
N MET A 1 24.33 4.44 20.62
CA MET A 1 23.38 3.44 21.21
C MET A 1 24.06 2.08 21.27
N LYS A 2 23.85 1.29 22.37
CA LYS A 2 24.27 -0.11 22.40
C LYS A 2 23.56 -0.87 21.26
N GLN A 3 24.25 -1.78 20.60
CA GLN A 3 23.78 -2.52 19.42
C GLN A 3 22.38 -3.13 19.58
N ASN A 4 22.08 -3.62 20.79
CA ASN A 4 20.81 -4.26 21.12
C ASN A 4 19.62 -3.25 21.16
N SER A 5 19.88 -1.99 21.53
CA SER A 5 18.86 -0.93 21.57
C SER A 5 18.48 -0.43 20.17
N SER A 6 19.44 -0.38 19.23
CA SER A 6 19.20 0.00 17.82
C SER A 6 18.28 -1.01 17.12
N ASN A 7 18.59 -2.30 17.24
CA ASN A 7 17.77 -3.35 16.62
C ASN A 7 16.34 -3.36 17.19
N LYS A 8 16.18 -3.23 18.51
CA LYS A 8 14.85 -3.18 19.14
C LYS A 8 14.01 -2.00 18.64
N ALA A 9 14.62 -0.81 18.45
CA ALA A 9 13.92 0.34 17.91
C ALA A 9 13.45 0.12 16.46
N ILE A 10 14.29 -0.49 15.60
CA ILE A 10 13.92 -0.82 14.22
C ILE A 10 12.80 -1.87 14.19
N PHE A 11 12.82 -2.88 15.06
CA PHE A 11 11.74 -3.86 15.18
C PHE A 11 10.42 -3.24 15.66
N ALA A 12 10.43 -2.27 16.57
CA ALA A 12 9.24 -1.54 16.98
C ALA A 12 8.63 -0.75 15.78
N LEU A 13 9.48 -0.15 14.94
CA LEU A 13 9.03 0.49 13.71
C LEU A 13 8.51 -0.52 12.67
N ALA A 14 9.11 -1.71 12.56
CA ALA A 14 8.64 -2.77 11.67
C ALA A 14 7.28 -3.31 12.12
N LEU A 15 7.04 -3.49 13.41
CA LEU A 15 5.73 -3.84 13.96
C LEU A 15 4.69 -2.76 13.65
N SER A 16 5.06 -1.49 13.79
CA SER A 16 4.18 -0.37 13.42
C SER A 16 3.84 -0.39 11.93
N SER A 17 4.83 -0.63 11.07
CA SER A 17 4.66 -0.78 9.61
C SER A 17 3.77 -1.96 9.27
N PHE A 18 3.87 -3.08 9.99
CA PHE A 18 2.98 -4.23 9.86
C PHE A 18 1.51 -3.85 10.15
N CYS A 19 1.25 -3.12 11.25
CA CYS A 19 -0.10 -2.67 11.58
C CYS A 19 -0.69 -1.77 10.48
N MET A 20 0.12 -0.85 9.92
CA MET A 20 -0.28 0.00 8.79
C MET A 20 -0.65 -0.86 7.57
N GLY A 21 0.19 -1.84 7.23
CA GLY A 21 -0.04 -2.73 6.09
C GLY A 21 -1.27 -3.61 6.24
N VAL A 22 -1.50 -4.19 7.42
CA VAL A 22 -2.73 -4.96 7.66
C VAL A 22 -3.95 -4.07 7.47
N THR A 23 -3.95 -2.86 8.05
CA THR A 23 -5.06 -1.90 7.92
C THR A 23 -5.33 -1.50 6.47
N GLU A 24 -4.28 -1.35 5.67
CA GLU A 24 -4.39 -0.97 4.26
C GLU A 24 -5.08 -2.06 3.42
N PHE A 25 -4.60 -3.30 3.53
CA PHE A 25 -4.98 -4.37 2.59
C PHE A 25 -6.12 -5.27 3.05
N ILE A 26 -6.41 -5.32 4.37
CA ILE A 26 -7.36 -6.30 4.94
C ILE A 26 -8.79 -6.12 4.44
N VAL A 27 -9.20 -4.89 4.12
CA VAL A 27 -10.58 -4.59 3.70
C VAL A 27 -10.98 -5.41 2.49
N ALA A 28 -10.07 -5.66 1.55
CA ALA A 28 -10.35 -6.46 0.35
C ALA A 28 -10.79 -7.90 0.68
N GLY A 29 -10.23 -8.50 1.75
CA GLY A 29 -10.57 -9.86 2.19
C GLY A 29 -11.88 -9.98 2.98
N ILE A 30 -12.36 -8.88 3.58
CA ILE A 30 -13.54 -8.85 4.44
C ILE A 30 -14.63 -7.87 3.94
N LEU A 31 -14.48 -7.36 2.73
CA LEU A 31 -15.40 -6.36 2.16
C LEU A 31 -16.86 -6.81 2.14
N PRO A 32 -17.18 -8.07 1.75
CA PRO A 32 -18.55 -8.57 1.79
C PRO A 32 -19.16 -8.55 3.18
N ASP A 33 -18.37 -8.87 4.22
CA ASP A 33 -18.84 -8.88 5.62
C ASP A 33 -19.11 -7.46 6.12
N ILE A 34 -18.27 -6.50 5.74
CA ILE A 34 -18.45 -5.08 6.05
C ILE A 34 -19.72 -4.55 5.35
N ALA A 35 -19.91 -4.86 4.05
CA ALA A 35 -21.08 -4.44 3.30
C ALA A 35 -22.38 -4.98 3.92
N LYS A 36 -22.37 -6.26 4.30
CA LYS A 36 -23.52 -6.90 4.97
C LYS A 36 -23.85 -6.27 6.33
N TYR A 37 -22.83 -5.99 7.13
CA TYR A 37 -23.03 -5.41 8.47
C TYR A 37 -23.65 -4.01 8.41
N PHE A 38 -23.11 -3.14 7.56
CA PHE A 38 -23.60 -1.77 7.39
C PHE A 38 -24.83 -1.66 6.47
N GLN A 39 -25.30 -2.77 5.91
CA GLN A 39 -26.42 -2.81 4.95
C GLN A 39 -26.21 -1.88 3.73
N VAL A 40 -24.99 -1.85 3.24
CA VAL A 40 -24.60 -1.09 2.04
C VAL A 40 -24.19 -2.03 0.91
N THR A 41 -24.16 -1.51 -0.32
CA THR A 41 -23.65 -2.30 -1.45
C THR A 41 -22.12 -2.48 -1.35
N GLN A 42 -21.57 -3.51 -1.98
CA GLN A 42 -20.12 -3.73 -1.99
C GLN A 42 -19.33 -2.58 -2.65
N PRO A 43 -19.79 -1.99 -3.77
CA PRO A 43 -19.19 -0.77 -4.30
C PRO A 43 -19.18 0.38 -3.29
N THR A 44 -20.25 0.54 -2.51
CA THR A 44 -20.30 1.56 -1.43
C THR A 44 -19.29 1.23 -0.33
N ALA A 45 -19.19 -0.03 0.11
CA ALA A 45 -18.18 -0.45 1.09
C ALA A 45 -16.74 -0.24 0.58
N GLY A 46 -16.51 -0.35 -0.73
CA GLY A 46 -15.21 -0.09 -1.38
C GLY A 46 -14.68 1.34 -1.16
N TRP A 47 -15.54 2.30 -0.84
CA TRP A 47 -15.11 3.64 -0.42
C TRP A 47 -14.19 3.62 0.80
N LEU A 48 -14.26 2.60 1.67
CA LEU A 48 -13.34 2.44 2.79
C LEU A 48 -11.87 2.29 2.33
N VAL A 49 -11.62 1.68 1.17
CA VAL A 49 -10.28 1.58 0.57
C VAL A 49 -9.90 2.89 -0.11
N THR A 50 -10.78 3.42 -0.95
CA THR A 50 -10.56 4.66 -1.70
C THR A 50 -10.20 5.83 -0.77
N ILE A 51 -11.01 6.03 0.28
CA ILE A 51 -10.86 7.19 1.18
C ILE A 51 -9.64 7.06 2.09
N TYR A 52 -9.28 5.82 2.46
CA TYR A 52 -8.03 5.56 3.18
C TYR A 52 -6.81 5.94 2.32
N ALA A 53 -6.77 5.50 1.06
CA ALA A 53 -5.68 5.82 0.15
C ALA A 53 -5.58 7.33 -0.13
N ILE A 54 -6.71 8.03 -0.29
CA ILE A 54 -6.75 9.51 -0.36
C ILE A 54 -6.17 10.10 0.92
N GLY A 55 -6.54 9.56 2.08
CA GLY A 55 -5.99 9.97 3.38
C GLY A 55 -4.47 9.84 3.42
N VAL A 56 -3.90 8.73 2.95
CA VAL A 56 -2.44 8.52 2.89
C VAL A 56 -1.75 9.59 2.04
N VAL A 57 -2.31 9.91 0.86
CA VAL A 57 -1.75 10.92 -0.07
C VAL A 57 -1.73 12.31 0.56
N ILE A 58 -2.82 12.69 1.20
CA ILE A 58 -2.99 14.05 1.77
C ILE A 58 -2.29 14.15 3.13
N GLY A 59 -2.33 13.10 3.94
CA GLY A 59 -1.84 13.08 5.31
C GLY A 59 -0.35 13.37 5.39
N ALA A 60 0.45 12.73 4.51
CA ALA A 60 1.89 12.90 4.52
C ALA A 60 2.34 14.38 4.42
N PRO A 61 1.94 15.18 3.41
CA PRO A 61 2.33 16.59 3.33
C PRO A 61 1.61 17.47 4.36
N LEU A 62 0.33 17.20 4.66
CA LEU A 62 -0.48 18.08 5.51
C LEU A 62 -0.04 18.05 6.98
N LEU A 63 0.28 16.88 7.51
CA LEU A 63 0.58 16.69 8.93
C LEU A 63 2.07 16.57 9.23
N SER A 64 2.91 16.19 8.27
CA SER A 64 4.37 16.10 8.51
C SER A 64 4.97 17.48 8.84
N ILE A 65 4.39 18.57 8.33
CA ILE A 65 4.87 19.94 8.51
C ILE A 65 4.62 20.45 9.93
N PRO A 66 3.35 20.51 10.45
CA PRO A 66 3.11 20.97 11.81
C PRO A 66 3.76 20.07 12.87
N LEU A 67 3.95 18.78 12.59
CA LEU A 67 4.65 17.87 13.49
C LEU A 67 6.16 18.00 13.42
N SER A 68 6.74 18.59 12.37
CA SER A 68 8.18 18.63 12.10
C SER A 68 9.05 19.22 13.23
N PRO A 69 8.59 20.22 14.03
CA PRO A 69 9.38 20.75 15.15
C PRO A 69 9.52 19.76 16.31
N LEU A 70 8.60 18.81 16.43
CA LEU A 70 8.59 17.85 17.52
C LEU A 70 9.73 16.83 17.35
N ASN A 71 10.18 16.28 18.47
CA ASN A 71 11.07 15.13 18.47
C ASN A 71 10.41 13.93 17.77
N ARG A 72 11.17 13.15 16.98
CA ARG A 72 10.66 12.01 16.19
C ARG A 72 9.92 10.97 17.03
N LYS A 73 10.34 10.75 18.27
CA LYS A 73 9.63 9.86 19.19
C LYS A 73 8.20 10.35 19.45
N TYR A 74 8.03 11.61 19.79
CA TYR A 74 6.69 12.17 20.03
C TYR A 74 5.84 12.21 18.77
N GLN A 75 6.45 12.49 17.61
CA GLN A 75 5.74 12.40 16.32
C GLN A 75 5.20 10.98 16.10
N LEU A 76 6.01 9.93 16.33
CA LEU A 76 5.59 8.53 16.21
C LEU A 76 4.50 8.16 17.21
N LEU A 77 4.61 8.62 18.48
CA LEU A 77 3.62 8.33 19.51
C LEU A 77 2.26 8.98 19.19
N ILE A 78 2.24 10.25 18.81
CA ILE A 78 1.00 10.94 18.39
C ILE A 78 0.39 10.20 17.19
N ASN A 79 1.21 9.85 16.21
CA ASN A 79 0.79 9.13 15.01
C ASN A 79 0.16 7.77 15.34
N LEU A 80 0.87 6.92 16.08
CA LEU A 80 0.39 5.57 16.45
C LEU A 80 -0.82 5.64 17.38
N GLY A 81 -0.88 6.62 18.29
CA GLY A 81 -2.02 6.82 19.18
C GLY A 81 -3.30 7.17 18.40
N ILE A 82 -3.22 8.14 17.47
CA ILE A 82 -4.35 8.52 16.64
C ILE A 82 -4.74 7.37 15.69
N PHE A 83 -3.76 6.66 15.11
CA PHE A 83 -4.02 5.50 14.26
C PHE A 83 -4.71 4.37 15.02
N ALA A 84 -4.28 4.08 16.25
CA ALA A 84 -4.93 3.10 17.12
C ALA A 84 -6.38 3.48 17.41
N LEU A 85 -6.62 4.73 17.82
CA LEU A 85 -7.96 5.23 18.10
C LEU A 85 -8.88 5.20 16.87
N ALA A 86 -8.36 5.51 15.69
CA ALA A 86 -9.11 5.40 14.43
C ALA A 86 -9.54 3.94 14.15
N ASN A 87 -8.64 2.97 14.33
CA ASN A 87 -8.99 1.54 14.18
C ASN A 87 -9.97 1.07 15.27
N LEU A 88 -9.83 1.52 16.52
CA LEU A 88 -10.79 1.25 17.56
C LEU A 88 -12.18 1.82 17.21
N THR A 89 -12.23 3.05 16.67
CA THR A 89 -13.49 3.66 16.22
C THR A 89 -14.18 2.79 15.18
N ILE A 90 -13.46 2.22 14.21
CA ILE A 90 -14.03 1.31 13.22
C ILE A 90 -14.53 0.02 13.89
N ALA A 91 -13.77 -0.51 14.86
CA ALA A 91 -14.13 -1.75 15.55
C ALA A 91 -15.44 -1.65 16.32
N ILE A 92 -15.73 -0.50 16.93
CA ILE A 92 -16.93 -0.31 17.78
C ILE A 92 -18.09 0.42 17.08
N SER A 93 -17.84 0.96 15.86
CA SER A 93 -18.85 1.76 15.16
C SER A 93 -19.92 0.90 14.51
N SER A 94 -21.18 1.29 14.71
CA SER A 94 -22.33 0.80 13.93
C SER A 94 -22.70 1.75 12.77
N ASN A 95 -22.01 2.88 12.62
CA ASN A 95 -22.27 3.88 11.59
C ASN A 95 -21.21 3.84 10.50
N PHE A 96 -21.64 3.62 9.25
CA PHE A 96 -20.76 3.53 8.08
C PHE A 96 -19.98 4.83 7.85
N TYR A 97 -20.61 6.00 7.97
CA TYR A 97 -19.97 7.29 7.76
C TYR A 97 -18.91 7.60 8.83
N LEU A 98 -19.15 7.19 10.08
CA LEU A 98 -18.14 7.30 11.13
C LEU A 98 -16.93 6.40 10.83
N SER A 99 -17.18 5.20 10.32
CA SER A 99 -16.11 4.29 9.87
C SER A 99 -15.35 4.86 8.68
N LEU A 100 -16.01 5.52 7.72
CA LEU A 100 -15.36 6.25 6.63
C LEU A 100 -14.46 7.37 7.16
N PHE A 101 -14.96 8.19 8.08
CA PHE A 101 -14.17 9.26 8.70
C PHE A 101 -12.94 8.69 9.43
N ALA A 102 -13.12 7.63 10.20
CA ALA A 102 -12.01 6.95 10.88
C ALA A 102 -10.98 6.38 9.89
N ARG A 103 -11.42 5.91 8.72
CA ARG A 103 -10.52 5.46 7.63
C ARG A 103 -9.70 6.62 7.04
N VAL A 104 -10.29 7.81 6.88
CA VAL A 104 -9.53 9.01 6.46
C VAL A 104 -8.44 9.33 7.48
N VAL A 105 -8.79 9.35 8.77
CA VAL A 105 -7.84 9.63 9.86
C VAL A 105 -6.74 8.58 9.90
N ALA A 106 -7.08 7.29 9.80
CA ALA A 106 -6.11 6.21 9.75
C ALA A 106 -5.18 6.34 8.53
N GLY A 107 -5.73 6.69 7.35
CA GLY A 107 -4.95 6.97 6.13
C GLY A 107 -3.99 8.14 6.32
N PHE A 108 -4.42 9.25 6.91
CA PHE A 108 -3.54 10.38 7.25
C PHE A 108 -2.35 9.92 8.11
N MET A 109 -2.62 9.14 9.15
CA MET A 109 -1.58 8.64 10.04
C MET A 109 -0.64 7.67 9.33
N HIS A 110 -1.14 6.83 8.43
CA HIS A 110 -0.32 5.94 7.61
C HIS A 110 0.68 6.74 6.76
N GLY A 111 0.21 7.74 6.00
CA GLY A 111 1.08 8.57 5.16
C GLY A 111 2.18 9.28 5.95
N VAL A 112 1.81 9.89 7.08
CA VAL A 112 2.77 10.57 7.99
C VAL A 112 3.75 9.57 8.62
N PHE A 113 3.27 8.38 9.00
CA PHE A 113 4.10 7.35 9.63
C PHE A 113 5.31 7.00 8.77
N PHE A 114 5.12 6.68 7.48
CA PHE A 114 6.24 6.26 6.63
C PHE A 114 7.28 7.36 6.43
N VAL A 115 6.88 8.63 6.40
CA VAL A 115 7.83 9.76 6.37
C VAL A 115 8.67 9.81 7.65
N ILE A 116 8.03 9.75 8.81
CA ILE A 116 8.71 9.86 10.11
C ILE A 116 9.54 8.61 10.39
N ALA A 117 8.96 7.42 10.16
CA ALA A 117 9.58 6.14 10.48
C ALA A 117 10.81 5.86 9.62
N THR A 118 10.80 6.24 8.33
CA THR A 118 11.98 6.12 7.45
C THR A 118 13.17 6.92 8.00
N ILE A 119 12.95 8.17 8.39
CA ILE A 119 14.01 9.01 8.96
C ILE A 119 14.45 8.47 10.33
N ALA A 120 13.50 8.03 11.17
CA ALA A 120 13.82 7.46 12.47
C ALA A 120 14.60 6.16 12.32
N ALA A 121 14.20 5.25 11.42
CA ALA A 121 14.92 4.00 11.15
C ALA A 121 16.36 4.24 10.70
N ALA A 122 16.57 5.18 9.77
CA ALA A 122 17.92 5.57 9.34
C ALA A 122 18.77 6.10 10.51
N LYS A 123 18.20 6.99 11.35
CA LYS A 123 18.93 7.63 12.48
C LYS A 123 19.24 6.66 13.62
N VAL A 124 18.40 5.65 13.89
CA VAL A 124 18.67 4.66 14.93
C VAL A 124 19.53 3.49 14.43
N ALA A 125 19.62 3.30 13.11
CA ALA A 125 20.48 2.28 12.52
C ALA A 125 21.95 2.55 12.84
N LYS A 126 22.79 1.51 12.74
CA LYS A 126 24.25 1.67 12.82
C LYS A 126 24.74 2.52 11.66
N LYS A 127 25.80 3.30 11.90
CA LYS A 127 26.51 4.05 10.85
C LYS A 127 26.93 3.10 9.73
N GLY A 128 26.55 3.43 8.49
CA GLY A 128 26.75 2.60 7.29
C GLY A 128 25.73 1.47 7.09
N LYS A 129 24.67 1.38 7.93
CA LYS A 129 23.56 0.40 7.81
C LYS A 129 22.18 1.08 7.81
N GLU A 130 22.14 2.35 7.45
CA GLU A 130 20.92 3.17 7.44
C GLU A 130 19.86 2.56 6.49
N THR A 131 20.28 2.17 5.28
CA THR A 131 19.41 1.51 4.29
C THR A 131 18.87 0.18 4.80
N GLN A 132 19.69 -0.61 5.51
CA GLN A 132 19.25 -1.86 6.12
C GLN A 132 18.19 -1.62 7.22
N GLY A 133 18.35 -0.58 8.04
CA GLY A 133 17.37 -0.19 9.04
C GLY A 133 16.01 0.17 8.42
N ILE A 134 16.03 0.95 7.33
CA ILE A 134 14.82 1.30 6.56
C ILE A 134 14.19 0.03 5.96
N ALA A 135 14.99 -0.84 5.35
CA ALA A 135 14.49 -2.07 4.74
C ALA A 135 13.79 -2.99 5.75
N ILE A 136 14.35 -3.16 6.96
CA ILE A 136 13.70 -3.94 8.04
C ILE A 136 12.39 -3.27 8.47
N MET A 137 12.35 -1.96 8.61
CA MET A 137 11.10 -1.25 8.95
C MET A 137 10.04 -1.47 7.87
N VAL A 138 10.37 -1.31 6.59
CA VAL A 138 9.43 -1.49 5.46
C VAL A 138 9.01 -2.95 5.29
N SER A 139 9.85 -3.93 5.68
CA SER A 139 9.48 -5.35 5.59
C SER A 139 8.23 -5.70 6.40
N GLY A 140 7.91 -4.91 7.43
CA GLY A 140 6.64 -5.04 8.15
C GLY A 140 5.42 -4.97 7.23
N LEU A 141 5.41 -4.05 6.26
CA LEU A 141 4.35 -3.92 5.27
C LEU A 141 4.22 -5.18 4.39
N THR A 142 5.34 -5.73 3.95
CA THR A 142 5.36 -6.95 3.12
C THR A 142 4.90 -8.17 3.90
N ILE A 143 5.32 -8.28 5.17
CA ILE A 143 4.86 -9.36 6.06
C ILE A 143 3.36 -9.23 6.30
N ALA A 144 2.83 -8.01 6.44
CA ALA A 144 1.40 -7.78 6.59
C ALA A 144 0.60 -8.33 5.41
N LEU A 145 1.07 -8.14 4.17
CA LEU A 145 0.39 -8.65 2.99
C LEU A 145 0.31 -10.18 2.98
N VAL A 146 1.39 -10.85 3.39
CA VAL A 146 1.51 -12.33 3.29
C VAL A 146 0.87 -13.04 4.49
N THR A 147 0.96 -12.48 5.68
CA THR A 147 0.47 -13.13 6.91
C THR A 147 -0.70 -12.37 7.53
N GLY A 148 -0.61 -11.06 7.62
CA GLY A 148 -1.60 -10.22 8.29
C GLY A 148 -2.95 -10.22 7.58
N VAL A 149 -2.96 -10.10 6.25
CA VAL A 149 -4.20 -10.09 5.46
C VAL A 149 -4.91 -11.44 5.50
N PRO A 150 -4.28 -12.59 5.24
CA PRO A 150 -4.94 -13.89 5.35
C PRO A 150 -5.46 -14.20 6.75
N LEU A 151 -4.62 -13.97 7.78
CA LEU A 151 -5.03 -14.18 9.18
C LEU A 151 -6.17 -13.25 9.58
N GLY A 152 -6.09 -11.97 9.21
CA GLY A 152 -7.14 -11.00 9.46
C GLY A 152 -8.43 -11.36 8.71
N THR A 153 -8.35 -11.87 7.47
CA THR A 153 -9.51 -12.37 6.72
C THR A 153 -10.17 -13.53 7.46
N PHE A 154 -9.38 -14.50 7.93
CA PHE A 154 -9.90 -15.62 8.74
C PHE A 154 -10.58 -15.12 10.03
N VAL A 155 -9.93 -14.22 10.77
CA VAL A 155 -10.51 -13.61 11.99
C VAL A 155 -11.81 -12.86 11.65
N GLY A 156 -11.82 -12.06 10.59
CA GLY A 156 -12.99 -11.29 10.18
C GLY A 156 -14.17 -12.15 9.77
N GLN A 157 -13.92 -13.26 9.09
CA GLN A 157 -14.94 -14.21 8.68
C GLN A 157 -15.52 -15.02 9.85
N THR A 158 -14.70 -15.27 10.89
CA THR A 158 -15.10 -16.11 12.05
C THR A 158 -15.72 -15.28 13.15
N PHE A 159 -15.16 -14.12 13.47
CA PHE A 159 -15.53 -13.28 14.62
C PHE A 159 -16.12 -11.92 14.23
N GLY A 160 -16.31 -11.68 12.93
CA GLY A 160 -16.74 -10.39 12.39
C GLY A 160 -15.60 -9.42 12.12
N PHE A 161 -15.85 -8.47 11.20
CA PHE A 161 -14.82 -7.48 10.80
C PHE A 161 -14.38 -6.57 11.97
N GLN A 162 -15.25 -6.36 12.96
CA GLN A 162 -14.94 -5.60 14.16
C GLN A 162 -13.76 -6.22 14.92
N ALA A 163 -13.69 -7.55 15.02
CA ALA A 163 -12.61 -8.27 15.69
C ALA A 163 -11.25 -8.00 14.99
N VAL A 164 -11.25 -7.83 13.67
CA VAL A 164 -10.02 -7.50 12.91
C VAL A 164 -9.50 -6.11 13.30
N PHE A 165 -10.38 -5.10 13.30
CA PHE A 165 -9.99 -3.73 13.65
C PHE A 165 -9.63 -3.60 15.15
N LEU A 166 -10.27 -4.38 16.02
CA LEU A 166 -9.89 -4.49 17.42
C LEU A 166 -8.49 -5.13 17.57
N LEU A 167 -8.19 -6.19 16.82
CA LEU A 167 -6.86 -6.80 16.79
C LEU A 167 -5.80 -5.80 16.31
N ILE A 168 -6.08 -5.03 15.26
CA ILE A 168 -5.18 -3.97 14.77
C ILE A 168 -4.97 -2.91 15.84
N PHE A 169 -6.03 -2.48 16.55
CA PHE A 169 -5.93 -1.56 17.68
C PHE A 169 -4.99 -2.10 18.77
N ILE A 170 -5.14 -3.38 19.16
CA ILE A 170 -4.29 -4.02 20.17
C ILE A 170 -2.83 -4.08 19.71
N LEU A 171 -2.58 -4.54 18.49
CA LEU A 171 -1.22 -4.63 17.93
C LEU A 171 -0.58 -3.25 17.81
N THR A 172 -1.36 -2.23 17.37
CA THR A 172 -0.85 -0.85 17.30
C THR A 172 -0.58 -0.28 18.68
N SER A 173 -1.37 -0.61 19.68
CA SER A 173 -1.13 -0.22 21.08
C SER A 173 0.15 -0.86 21.64
N ILE A 174 0.42 -2.12 21.30
CA ILE A 174 1.69 -2.78 21.62
C ILE A 174 2.86 -2.07 20.92
N ALA A 175 2.72 -1.73 19.63
CA ALA A 175 3.73 -0.98 18.89
C ALA A 175 3.96 0.43 19.49
N PHE A 176 2.89 1.12 19.91
CA PHE A 176 2.96 2.40 20.62
C PHE A 176 3.79 2.28 21.92
N ILE A 177 3.49 1.28 22.76
CA ILE A 177 4.23 1.03 24.00
C ILE A 177 5.70 0.68 23.71
N ALA A 178 5.96 -0.13 22.68
CA ALA A 178 7.33 -0.46 22.27
C ALA A 178 8.10 0.79 21.83
N VAL A 179 7.49 1.67 21.03
CA VAL A 179 8.09 2.96 20.62
C VAL A 179 8.28 3.86 21.83
N PHE A 180 7.32 3.93 22.75
CA PHE A 180 7.43 4.73 23.98
C PHE A 180 8.62 4.31 24.83
N ILE A 181 8.85 3.02 25.02
CA ILE A 181 9.93 2.50 25.87
C ILE A 181 11.29 2.54 25.16
N ILE A 182 11.33 2.18 23.87
CA ILE A 182 12.60 1.84 23.19
C ILE A 182 13.15 3.01 22.37
N MET A 183 12.28 3.89 21.81
CA MET A 183 12.73 4.96 20.92
C MET A 183 13.47 6.07 21.69
N PRO A 184 14.66 6.48 21.24
CA PRO A 184 15.45 7.51 21.92
C PRO A 184 14.84 8.90 21.78
N ASN A 185 15.02 9.74 22.82
CA ASN A 185 14.45 11.10 22.89
C ASN A 185 15.27 12.17 22.13
N HIS A 186 16.46 11.84 21.62
CA HIS A 186 17.35 12.83 21.00
C HIS A 186 17.23 12.92 19.47
N LEU A 187 16.21 12.34 18.88
CA LEU A 187 16.00 12.35 17.43
C LEU A 187 15.26 13.61 16.99
N HIS A 188 16.01 14.65 16.62
CA HIS A 188 15.44 15.91 16.22
C HIS A 188 14.73 15.81 14.85
N GLY A 189 13.62 16.55 14.69
CA GLY A 189 12.93 16.71 13.44
C GLY A 189 13.71 17.60 12.47
N SER A 190 13.49 17.43 11.19
CA SER A 190 13.96 18.34 10.14
C SER A 190 12.78 18.77 9.30
N ALA A 191 12.58 20.09 9.12
CA ALA A 191 11.46 20.61 8.37
C ALA A 191 11.62 20.30 6.88
N THR A 192 10.64 19.59 6.30
CA THR A 192 10.49 19.48 4.85
C THR A 192 9.78 20.72 4.34
N LYS A 193 10.28 21.34 3.25
CA LYS A 193 9.65 22.54 2.69
C LYS A 193 8.62 22.14 1.63
N ILE A 194 7.35 22.51 1.82
CA ILE A 194 6.25 22.28 0.84
C ILE A 194 6.63 22.76 -0.56
N LYS A 195 7.40 23.85 -0.67
CA LYS A 195 7.84 24.41 -1.94
C LYS A 195 8.49 23.37 -2.85
N TYR A 196 9.29 22.45 -2.30
CA TYR A 196 9.99 21.42 -3.08
C TYR A 196 9.05 20.33 -3.60
N LEU A 197 7.99 20.01 -2.86
CA LEU A 197 6.95 19.09 -3.34
C LEU A 197 6.23 19.68 -4.56
N ILE A 198 5.83 20.97 -4.48
CA ILE A 198 5.18 21.66 -5.60
C ILE A 198 6.10 21.78 -6.82
N LEU A 199 7.39 22.05 -6.60
CA LEU A 199 8.37 22.13 -7.68
C LEU A 199 8.58 20.78 -8.37
N ALA A 200 8.62 19.67 -7.62
CA ALA A 200 8.80 18.35 -8.18
C ALA A 200 7.61 17.91 -9.06
N LEU A 201 6.38 18.38 -8.76
CA LEU A 201 5.21 18.17 -9.60
C LEU A 201 5.24 18.96 -10.92
N LYS A 202 6.12 19.94 -11.06
CA LYS A 202 6.26 20.74 -12.31
C LYS A 202 7.32 20.22 -13.24
N VAL A 203 8.04 19.13 -12.91
CA VAL A 203 9.13 18.55 -13.71
C VAL A 203 8.58 17.47 -14.64
N PRO A 204 8.50 17.67 -15.99
CA PRO A 204 7.82 16.75 -16.90
C PRO A 204 8.34 15.31 -16.88
N PRO A 205 9.67 15.03 -16.80
CA PRO A 205 10.17 13.66 -16.67
C PRO A 205 9.66 12.96 -15.40
N LEU A 206 9.58 13.66 -14.28
CA LEU A 206 9.06 13.10 -13.03
C LEU A 206 7.55 12.86 -13.09
N LEU A 207 6.78 13.73 -13.77
CA LEU A 207 5.35 13.48 -13.99
C LEU A 207 5.10 12.17 -14.72
N LYS A 208 5.95 11.83 -15.72
CA LYS A 208 5.86 10.52 -16.39
C LYS A 208 6.12 9.38 -15.41
N CYS A 209 7.12 9.50 -14.51
CA CYS A 209 7.36 8.51 -13.47
C CYS A 209 6.14 8.33 -12.56
N TYR A 210 5.53 9.44 -12.12
CA TYR A 210 4.36 9.41 -11.24
C TYR A 210 3.14 8.77 -11.92
N ILE A 211 2.88 9.10 -13.20
CA ILE A 211 1.79 8.47 -13.98
C ILE A 211 2.05 6.97 -14.15
N ILE A 212 3.28 6.57 -14.47
CA ILE A 212 3.65 5.15 -14.56
C ILE A 212 3.40 4.45 -13.22
N THR A 213 3.76 5.07 -12.10
CA THR A 213 3.53 4.52 -10.76
C THR A 213 2.03 4.38 -10.47
N ILE A 214 1.24 5.44 -10.70
CA ILE A 214 -0.22 5.43 -10.52
C ILE A 214 -0.85 4.25 -11.27
N CYS A 215 -0.52 4.11 -12.55
CA CYS A 215 -1.14 3.09 -13.40
C CYS A 215 -0.63 1.68 -13.07
N THR A 216 0.67 1.50 -12.84
CA THR A 216 1.26 0.18 -12.56
C THR A 216 0.79 -0.38 -11.22
N CYS A 217 0.81 0.45 -10.18
CA CYS A 217 0.43 0.03 -8.82
C CYS A 217 -1.09 0.02 -8.64
N GLY A 218 -1.79 1.01 -9.23
CA GLY A 218 -3.24 1.10 -9.13
C GLY A 218 -3.97 0.01 -9.90
N GLY A 219 -3.49 -0.37 -11.09
CA GLY A 219 -4.23 -1.28 -11.99
C GLY A 219 -4.79 -2.52 -11.31
N GLY A 220 -4.01 -3.20 -10.51
CA GLY A 220 -4.46 -4.36 -9.74
C GLY A 220 -5.59 -4.06 -8.75
N PHE A 221 -5.67 -2.85 -8.18
CA PHE A 221 -6.67 -2.48 -7.18
C PHE A 221 -8.08 -2.26 -7.74
N VAL A 222 -8.25 -2.12 -9.06
CA VAL A 222 -9.57 -2.15 -9.70
C VAL A 222 -10.31 -3.45 -9.36
N LEU A 223 -9.57 -4.57 -9.31
CA LEU A 223 -10.10 -5.88 -8.93
C LEU A 223 -9.85 -6.22 -7.46
N TYR A 224 -8.62 -6.01 -6.96
CA TYR A 224 -8.20 -6.48 -5.64
C TYR A 224 -9.11 -5.98 -4.51
N THR A 225 -9.60 -4.76 -4.60
CA THR A 225 -10.54 -4.19 -3.61
C THR A 225 -11.81 -5.02 -3.47
N TYR A 226 -12.26 -5.65 -4.56
CA TYR A 226 -13.51 -6.42 -4.65
C TYR A 226 -13.27 -7.91 -4.86
N ILE A 227 -12.03 -8.39 -4.64
CA ILE A 227 -11.60 -9.75 -4.97
C ILE A 227 -12.42 -10.82 -4.24
N ALA A 228 -12.81 -10.55 -2.99
CA ALA A 228 -13.62 -11.47 -2.21
C ALA A 228 -14.99 -11.73 -2.86
N ASP A 229 -15.60 -10.69 -3.45
CA ASP A 229 -16.88 -10.84 -4.15
C ASP A 229 -16.74 -11.69 -5.42
N LEU A 230 -15.70 -11.45 -6.22
CA LEU A 230 -15.43 -12.28 -7.39
C LEU A 230 -15.26 -13.76 -7.01
N LEU A 231 -14.48 -14.03 -5.96
CA LEU A 231 -14.23 -15.40 -5.50
C LEU A 231 -15.48 -16.09 -4.97
N LEU A 232 -16.33 -15.39 -4.22
CA LEU A 232 -17.56 -15.94 -3.64
C LEU A 232 -18.66 -16.13 -4.68
N ASN A 233 -18.95 -15.09 -5.46
CA ASN A 233 -20.16 -15.01 -6.27
C ASN A 233 -19.97 -15.47 -7.73
N ILE A 234 -18.72 -15.40 -8.25
CA ILE A 234 -18.43 -15.83 -9.62
C ILE A 234 -17.68 -17.17 -9.65
N SER A 235 -16.64 -17.29 -8.82
CA SER A 235 -15.84 -18.52 -8.79
C SER A 235 -16.40 -19.58 -7.82
N HIS A 236 -17.43 -19.23 -7.03
CA HIS A 236 -18.12 -20.12 -6.08
C HIS A 236 -17.20 -20.83 -5.09
N PHE A 237 -16.21 -20.08 -4.57
CA PHE A 237 -15.37 -20.59 -3.49
C PHE A 237 -16.09 -20.50 -2.15
N ASP A 238 -15.78 -21.45 -1.27
CA ASP A 238 -16.13 -21.32 0.14
C ASP A 238 -15.43 -20.10 0.77
N LYS A 239 -16.14 -19.42 1.66
CA LYS A 239 -15.63 -18.21 2.33
C LYS A 239 -14.27 -18.43 2.99
N LYS A 240 -14.02 -19.61 3.56
CA LYS A 240 -12.76 -20.02 4.21
C LYS A 240 -11.57 -20.02 3.25
N MET A 241 -11.81 -20.22 1.95
CA MET A 241 -10.74 -20.28 0.93
C MET A 241 -10.18 -18.90 0.59
N ILE A 242 -10.92 -17.81 0.84
CA ILE A 242 -10.48 -16.46 0.50
C ILE A 242 -9.13 -16.14 1.15
N GLY A 243 -8.98 -16.41 2.46
CA GLY A 243 -7.72 -16.19 3.18
C GLY A 243 -6.55 -16.98 2.58
N VAL A 244 -6.79 -18.24 2.18
CA VAL A 244 -5.77 -19.10 1.56
C VAL A 244 -5.35 -18.54 0.19
N ILE A 245 -6.32 -18.11 -0.62
CA ILE A 245 -6.05 -17.53 -1.95
C ILE A 245 -5.27 -16.21 -1.80
N LEU A 246 -5.64 -15.35 -0.84
CA LEU A 246 -4.91 -14.12 -0.56
C LEU A 246 -3.49 -14.37 -0.02
N PHE A 247 -3.28 -15.46 0.73
CA PHE A 247 -1.94 -15.90 1.12
C PHE A 247 -1.10 -16.27 -0.09
N LEU A 248 -1.62 -17.09 -1.01
CA LEU A 248 -0.93 -17.47 -2.24
C LEU A 248 -0.60 -16.25 -3.11
N TYR A 249 -1.56 -15.34 -3.25
CA TYR A 249 -1.36 -14.03 -3.91
C TYR A 249 -0.19 -13.26 -3.28
N GLY A 250 -0.15 -13.16 -1.95
CA GLY A 250 0.90 -12.45 -1.21
C GLY A 250 2.29 -13.09 -1.38
N VAL A 251 2.38 -14.42 -1.34
CA VAL A 251 3.64 -15.15 -1.61
C VAL A 251 4.14 -14.85 -3.03
N CYS A 252 3.26 -14.94 -4.03
CA CYS A 252 3.60 -14.61 -5.42
C CYS A 252 3.99 -13.13 -5.59
N ALA A 253 3.39 -12.22 -4.84
CA ALA A 253 3.74 -10.80 -4.82
C ALA A 253 5.19 -10.58 -4.34
N ILE A 254 5.64 -11.29 -3.29
CA ILE A 254 7.04 -11.23 -2.83
C ILE A 254 7.98 -11.74 -3.92
N ILE A 255 7.68 -12.90 -4.50
CA ILE A 255 8.49 -13.48 -5.58
C ILE A 255 8.56 -12.50 -6.76
N GLY A 256 7.43 -11.92 -7.15
CA GLY A 256 7.35 -10.92 -8.20
C GLY A 256 8.25 -9.71 -7.95
N ASN A 257 8.21 -9.15 -6.73
CA ASN A 257 9.05 -8.01 -6.36
C ASN A 257 10.56 -8.33 -6.43
N LEU A 258 10.96 -9.52 -5.97
CA LEU A 258 12.36 -9.98 -6.06
C LEU A 258 12.81 -10.17 -7.51
N VAL A 259 11.96 -10.79 -8.34
CA VAL A 259 12.24 -11.00 -9.77
C VAL A 259 12.26 -9.65 -10.50
N GLY A 260 11.34 -8.73 -10.20
CA GLY A 260 11.33 -7.38 -10.75
C GLY A 260 12.59 -6.59 -10.43
N GLY A 261 13.13 -6.72 -9.21
CA GLY A 261 14.42 -6.14 -8.82
C GLY A 261 15.56 -6.70 -9.66
N ARG A 262 15.70 -8.02 -9.75
CA ARG A 262 16.74 -8.69 -10.59
C ARG A 262 16.62 -8.32 -12.06
N LEU A 263 15.39 -8.25 -12.58
CA LEU A 263 15.14 -7.85 -13.96
C LEU A 263 15.62 -6.41 -14.22
N THR A 264 15.44 -5.52 -13.22
CA THR A 264 15.90 -4.14 -13.26
C THR A 264 17.42 -4.05 -13.32
N ASP A 265 18.12 -4.84 -12.52
CA ASP A 265 19.58 -4.91 -12.52
C ASP A 265 20.15 -5.39 -13.88
N LEU A 266 19.45 -6.35 -14.51
CA LEU A 266 19.89 -6.95 -15.78
C LEU A 266 19.51 -6.13 -17.02
N LYS A 267 18.32 -5.53 -17.06
CA LYS A 267 17.74 -4.91 -18.28
C LYS A 267 17.45 -3.42 -18.13
N GLY A 268 17.65 -2.85 -16.93
CA GLY A 268 17.27 -1.49 -16.60
C GLY A 268 15.77 -1.33 -16.32
N SER A 269 15.42 -0.22 -15.67
CA SER A 269 14.07 0.03 -15.13
C SER A 269 12.98 0.07 -16.20
N ILE A 270 13.21 0.74 -17.34
CA ILE A 270 12.18 0.92 -18.38
C ILE A 270 11.85 -0.40 -19.07
N MET A 271 12.85 -1.21 -19.42
CA MET A 271 12.61 -2.51 -20.07
C MET A 271 11.92 -3.48 -19.12
N SER A 272 12.30 -3.46 -17.85
CA SER A 272 11.64 -4.26 -16.81
C SER A 272 10.18 -3.88 -16.65
N LEU A 273 9.87 -2.57 -16.60
CA LEU A 273 8.50 -2.07 -16.54
C LEU A 273 7.68 -2.48 -17.78
N ARG A 274 8.26 -2.43 -18.99
CA ARG A 274 7.55 -2.90 -20.20
C ARG A 274 7.12 -4.36 -20.07
N ILE A 275 8.04 -5.24 -19.67
CA ILE A 275 7.75 -6.68 -19.49
C ILE A 275 6.65 -6.88 -18.45
N ILE A 276 6.76 -6.18 -17.31
CA ILE A 276 5.81 -6.29 -16.20
C ILE A 276 4.43 -5.75 -16.61
N LEU A 277 4.36 -4.58 -17.26
CA LEU A 277 3.10 -3.97 -17.70
C LEU A 277 2.38 -4.79 -18.77
N VAL A 278 3.13 -5.41 -19.70
CA VAL A 278 2.55 -6.38 -20.65
C VAL A 278 1.99 -7.58 -19.90
N GLY A 279 2.74 -8.14 -18.94
CA GLY A 279 2.27 -9.23 -18.10
C GLY A 279 1.01 -8.84 -17.30
N GLN A 280 0.98 -7.63 -16.69
CA GLN A 280 -0.19 -7.12 -15.99
C GLN A 280 -1.41 -7.04 -16.93
N ALA A 281 -1.27 -6.41 -18.11
CA ALA A 281 -2.36 -6.24 -19.05
C ALA A 281 -2.96 -7.60 -19.48
N ILE A 282 -2.09 -8.57 -19.80
CA ILE A 282 -2.51 -9.91 -20.23
C ILE A 282 -3.19 -10.66 -19.07
N ILE A 283 -2.53 -10.75 -17.91
CA ILE A 283 -3.03 -11.53 -16.77
C ILE A 283 -4.33 -10.95 -16.24
N TYR A 284 -4.42 -9.61 -16.12
CA TYR A 284 -5.66 -8.98 -15.67
C TYR A 284 -6.81 -9.27 -16.62
N ALA A 285 -6.62 -9.14 -17.95
CA ALA A 285 -7.65 -9.48 -18.92
C ALA A 285 -8.07 -10.96 -18.85
N LEU A 286 -7.09 -11.88 -18.67
CA LEU A 286 -7.36 -13.32 -18.58
C LEU A 286 -8.18 -13.71 -17.34
N ILE A 287 -8.15 -12.93 -16.25
CA ILE A 287 -8.98 -13.21 -15.06
C ILE A 287 -10.46 -13.19 -15.40
N THR A 288 -10.90 -12.35 -16.34
CA THR A 288 -12.32 -12.32 -16.78
C THR A 288 -12.79 -13.68 -17.29
N LEU A 289 -11.94 -14.39 -18.04
CA LEU A 289 -12.25 -15.71 -18.57
C LEU A 289 -12.07 -16.81 -17.51
N SER A 290 -11.03 -16.70 -16.71
CA SER A 290 -10.69 -17.71 -15.71
C SER A 290 -11.54 -17.64 -14.43
N ALA A 291 -12.27 -16.56 -14.22
CA ALA A 291 -13.12 -16.36 -13.03
C ALA A 291 -14.15 -17.49 -12.81
N TYR A 292 -14.57 -18.16 -13.88
CA TYR A 292 -15.54 -19.28 -13.84
C TYR A 292 -14.91 -20.64 -13.53
N SER A 293 -13.58 -20.72 -13.42
CA SER A 293 -12.85 -21.95 -13.06
C SER A 293 -12.01 -21.74 -11.82
N GLN A 294 -12.30 -22.47 -10.74
CA GLN A 294 -11.60 -22.34 -9.47
C GLN A 294 -10.08 -22.52 -9.61
N THR A 295 -9.62 -23.49 -10.37
CA THR A 295 -8.19 -23.74 -10.57
C THR A 295 -7.53 -22.61 -11.37
N MET A 296 -8.16 -22.19 -12.48
CA MET A 296 -7.58 -21.17 -13.35
C MET A 296 -7.55 -19.79 -12.70
N VAL A 297 -8.58 -19.44 -11.91
CA VAL A 297 -8.61 -18.15 -11.23
C VAL A 297 -7.53 -18.08 -10.14
N ILE A 298 -7.25 -19.16 -9.39
CA ILE A 298 -6.16 -19.20 -8.41
C ILE A 298 -4.82 -18.94 -9.12
N ILE A 299 -4.55 -19.66 -10.23
CA ILE A 299 -3.30 -19.49 -11.00
C ILE A 299 -3.17 -18.05 -11.47
N ASN A 300 -4.22 -17.47 -12.05
CA ASN A 300 -4.20 -16.11 -12.55
C ASN A 300 -4.10 -15.05 -11.42
N LEU A 301 -4.67 -15.30 -10.24
CA LEU A 301 -4.50 -14.41 -9.09
C LEU A 301 -3.08 -14.48 -8.52
N CYS A 302 -2.45 -15.66 -8.51
CA CYS A 302 -1.03 -15.78 -8.19
C CYS A 302 -0.14 -14.98 -9.15
N LEU A 303 -0.40 -15.10 -10.46
CA LEU A 303 0.29 -14.31 -11.49
C LEU A 303 -0.03 -12.81 -11.37
N MET A 304 -1.27 -12.46 -11.02
CA MET A 304 -1.65 -11.06 -10.72
C MET A 304 -0.79 -10.49 -9.59
N GLY A 305 -0.64 -11.21 -8.47
CA GLY A 305 0.23 -10.80 -7.37
C GLY A 305 1.68 -10.62 -7.82
N PHE A 306 2.19 -11.59 -8.57
CA PHE A 306 3.55 -11.57 -9.12
C PHE A 306 3.81 -10.32 -9.98
N PHE A 307 2.96 -10.03 -10.96
CA PHE A 307 3.13 -8.88 -11.84
C PHE A 307 2.79 -7.54 -11.17
N ALA A 308 1.78 -7.48 -10.28
CA ALA A 308 1.42 -6.26 -9.58
C ALA A 308 2.58 -5.74 -8.72
N PHE A 309 3.22 -6.62 -7.96
CA PHE A 309 4.33 -6.25 -7.08
C PHE A 309 5.69 -6.29 -7.77
N GLY A 310 5.83 -6.98 -8.89
CA GLY A 310 7.03 -6.98 -9.71
C GLY A 310 7.43 -5.60 -10.22
N GLY A 311 6.46 -4.69 -10.37
CA GLY A 311 6.68 -3.31 -10.81
C GLY A 311 7.31 -2.40 -9.75
N ILE A 312 7.25 -2.73 -8.46
CA ILE A 312 7.64 -1.82 -7.36
C ILE A 312 9.12 -1.45 -7.42
N SER A 313 10.01 -2.45 -7.51
CA SER A 313 11.47 -2.21 -7.56
C SER A 313 11.89 -1.40 -8.79
N PRO A 314 11.47 -1.73 -10.03
CA PRO A 314 11.81 -0.92 -11.20
C PRO A 314 11.25 0.51 -11.12
N LEU A 315 10.04 0.73 -10.56
CA LEU A 315 9.45 2.06 -10.37
C LEU A 315 10.28 2.93 -9.43
N LYS A 316 10.68 2.37 -8.28
CA LYS A 316 11.52 3.08 -7.31
C LYS A 316 12.88 3.46 -7.91
N THR A 317 13.51 2.53 -8.63
CA THR A 317 14.80 2.78 -9.32
C THR A 317 14.65 3.85 -10.40
N LEU A 318 13.60 3.77 -11.23
CA LEU A 318 13.35 4.76 -12.28
C LEU A 318 13.16 6.17 -11.69
N THR A 319 12.34 6.27 -10.64
CA THR A 319 12.08 7.55 -9.96
C THR A 319 13.33 8.10 -9.31
N MET A 320 14.14 7.26 -8.65
CA MET A 320 15.38 7.68 -8.01
C MET A 320 16.37 8.25 -9.03
N ILE A 321 16.61 7.54 -10.13
CA ILE A 321 17.52 7.99 -11.21
C ILE A 321 17.01 9.30 -11.81
N SER A 322 15.71 9.40 -12.10
CA SER A 322 15.11 10.61 -12.67
C SER A 322 15.17 11.79 -11.69
N ALA A 323 14.91 11.55 -10.40
CA ALA A 323 14.99 12.59 -9.38
C ALA A 323 16.43 13.11 -9.19
N GLN A 324 17.42 12.24 -9.16
CA GLN A 324 18.83 12.63 -9.10
C GLN A 324 19.27 13.46 -10.32
N LYS A 325 18.77 13.13 -11.51
CA LYS A 325 19.10 13.82 -12.75
C LYS A 325 18.42 15.18 -12.87
N TYR A 326 17.13 15.27 -12.59
CA TYR A 326 16.32 16.46 -12.88
C TYR A 326 16.03 17.34 -11.65
N THR A 327 16.18 16.81 -10.44
CA THR A 327 15.90 17.52 -9.18
C THR A 327 16.97 17.26 -8.10
N PRO A 328 18.27 17.47 -8.39
CA PRO A 328 19.35 17.14 -7.46
C PRO A 328 19.24 17.87 -6.13
N ASN A 329 18.67 19.08 -6.12
CA ASN A 329 18.51 19.92 -4.91
C ASN A 329 17.33 19.49 -4.02
N PHE A 330 16.39 18.66 -4.53
CA PHE A 330 15.20 18.20 -3.80
C PHE A 330 14.76 16.79 -4.20
N THR A 331 15.74 15.91 -4.41
CA THR A 331 15.55 14.50 -4.77
C THR A 331 14.59 13.78 -3.83
N ASP A 332 14.72 13.98 -2.51
CA ASP A 332 13.88 13.33 -1.51
C ASP A 332 12.41 13.72 -1.65
N SER A 333 12.13 14.98 -1.98
CA SER A 333 10.76 15.44 -2.24
C SER A 333 10.15 14.76 -3.47
N SER A 334 10.94 14.57 -4.53
CA SER A 334 10.50 13.89 -5.75
C SER A 334 10.20 12.41 -5.50
N ILE A 335 11.01 11.73 -4.69
CA ILE A 335 10.79 10.34 -4.28
C ILE A 335 9.54 10.24 -3.40
N SER A 336 9.34 11.17 -2.46
CA SER A 336 8.15 11.22 -1.59
C SER A 336 6.85 11.36 -2.37
N ILE A 337 6.84 12.16 -3.45
CA ILE A 337 5.67 12.27 -4.33
C ILE A 337 5.39 10.95 -5.02
N ASN A 338 6.42 10.21 -5.43
CA ASN A 338 6.22 8.91 -6.06
C ASN A 338 5.62 7.87 -5.10
N GLU A 339 5.99 7.90 -3.82
CA GLU A 339 5.32 7.09 -2.78
C GLU A 339 3.84 7.51 -2.63
N GLY A 340 3.55 8.81 -2.70
CA GLY A 340 2.18 9.31 -2.77
C GLY A 340 1.44 8.85 -4.04
N ALA A 341 2.11 8.83 -5.20
CA ALA A 341 1.54 8.38 -6.47
C ALA A 341 1.06 6.92 -6.43
N PHE A 342 1.73 6.05 -5.66
CA PHE A 342 1.27 4.68 -5.39
C PHE A 342 -0.16 4.69 -4.81
N ASN A 343 -0.39 5.49 -3.78
CA ASN A 343 -1.70 5.59 -3.11
C ASN A 343 -2.74 6.34 -3.94
N VAL A 344 -2.34 7.32 -4.77
CA VAL A 344 -3.22 7.91 -5.79
C VAL A 344 -3.72 6.81 -6.73
N GLY A 345 -2.83 5.91 -7.16
CA GLY A 345 -3.18 4.75 -7.97
C GLY A 345 -4.22 3.86 -7.28
N ILE A 346 -4.02 3.50 -6.01
CA ILE A 346 -4.99 2.70 -5.23
C ILE A 346 -6.35 3.40 -5.15
N ALA A 347 -6.36 4.70 -4.82
CA ALA A 347 -7.59 5.47 -4.67
C ALA A 347 -8.40 5.52 -5.96
N LEU A 348 -7.76 5.90 -7.08
CA LEU A 348 -8.40 5.97 -8.39
C LEU A 348 -8.88 4.60 -8.87
N ALA A 349 -8.05 3.57 -8.71
CA ALA A 349 -8.39 2.23 -9.16
C ALA A 349 -9.53 1.61 -8.35
N SER A 350 -9.52 1.75 -7.03
CA SER A 350 -10.62 1.27 -6.17
C SER A 350 -11.92 1.99 -6.47
N PHE A 351 -11.86 3.31 -6.74
CA PHE A 351 -13.03 4.09 -7.15
C PHE A 351 -13.57 3.65 -8.52
N VAL A 352 -12.71 3.51 -9.53
CA VAL A 352 -13.08 2.99 -10.85
C VAL A 352 -13.66 1.58 -10.72
N GLY A 353 -13.02 0.70 -9.96
CA GLY A 353 -13.50 -0.65 -9.69
C GLY A 353 -14.90 -0.67 -9.08
N GLY A 354 -15.20 0.26 -8.16
CA GLY A 354 -16.53 0.41 -7.57
C GLY A 354 -17.59 0.82 -8.59
N ILE A 355 -17.28 1.76 -9.47
CA ILE A 355 -18.20 2.19 -10.55
C ILE A 355 -18.46 1.04 -11.54
N VAL A 356 -17.40 0.34 -11.96
CA VAL A 356 -17.51 -0.80 -12.88
C VAL A 356 -18.35 -1.89 -12.24
N PHE A 357 -18.06 -2.24 -10.99
CA PHE A 357 -18.83 -3.25 -10.25
C PHE A 357 -20.30 -2.87 -10.15
N ALA A 358 -20.62 -1.62 -9.78
CA ALA A 358 -21.99 -1.16 -9.61
C ALA A 358 -22.79 -1.14 -10.92
N ARG A 359 -22.15 -0.84 -12.06
CA ARG A 359 -22.85 -0.63 -13.35
C ARG A 359 -22.81 -1.85 -14.27
N LEU A 360 -21.69 -2.56 -14.28
CA LEU A 360 -21.42 -3.64 -15.23
C LEU A 360 -21.31 -5.01 -14.56
N GLY A 361 -21.06 -5.04 -13.24
CA GLY A 361 -20.82 -6.26 -12.47
C GLY A 361 -19.32 -6.54 -12.29
N ILE A 362 -18.98 -7.31 -11.24
CA ILE A 362 -17.61 -7.60 -10.80
C ILE A 362 -16.76 -8.29 -11.89
N VAL A 363 -17.37 -9.06 -12.78
CA VAL A 363 -16.68 -9.82 -13.84
C VAL A 363 -15.93 -8.88 -14.81
N PHE A 364 -16.34 -7.63 -14.94
CA PHE A 364 -15.69 -6.65 -15.80
C PHE A 364 -14.51 -5.93 -15.14
N ASN A 365 -14.38 -5.97 -13.81
CA ASN A 365 -13.27 -5.32 -13.09
C ASN A 365 -11.89 -5.75 -13.63
N PRO A 366 -11.62 -7.03 -13.96
CA PRO A 366 -10.34 -7.44 -14.51
C PRO A 366 -9.98 -6.78 -15.85
N ILE A 367 -10.95 -6.61 -16.75
CA ILE A 367 -10.72 -5.88 -18.03
C ILE A 367 -10.37 -4.42 -17.78
N PHE A 368 -11.09 -3.75 -16.86
CA PHE A 368 -10.80 -2.38 -16.50
C PHE A 368 -9.45 -2.25 -15.76
N ALA A 369 -9.02 -3.25 -15.00
CA ALA A 369 -7.68 -3.34 -14.45
C ALA A 369 -6.61 -3.39 -15.56
N ALA A 370 -6.84 -4.18 -16.61
CA ALA A 370 -5.96 -4.24 -17.78
C ALA A 370 -5.90 -2.90 -18.53
N ILE A 371 -7.05 -2.24 -18.72
CA ILE A 371 -7.11 -0.91 -19.36
C ILE A 371 -6.37 0.13 -18.52
N PHE A 372 -6.48 0.08 -17.19
CA PHE A 372 -5.86 1.04 -16.27
C PHE A 372 -4.33 1.08 -16.37
N VAL A 373 -3.68 -0.02 -16.75
CA VAL A 373 -2.21 -0.08 -16.90
C VAL A 373 -1.72 0.38 -18.28
N LEU A 374 -2.59 0.50 -19.29
CA LEU A 374 -2.19 0.86 -20.65
C LEU A 374 -1.49 2.23 -20.78
N PRO A 375 -1.91 3.31 -20.08
CA PRO A 375 -1.19 4.58 -20.16
C PRO A 375 0.29 4.45 -19.71
N ALA A 376 0.58 3.67 -18.65
CA ALA A 376 1.95 3.40 -18.24
C ALA A 376 2.73 2.63 -19.31
N LEU A 377 2.11 1.62 -19.92
CA LEU A 377 2.71 0.85 -20.99
C LEU A 377 3.07 1.76 -22.18
N LEU A 378 2.12 2.60 -22.63
CA LEU A 378 2.34 3.55 -23.73
C LEU A 378 3.48 4.54 -23.44
N ILE A 379 3.54 5.08 -22.22
CA ILE A 379 4.62 5.99 -21.81
C ILE A 379 5.96 5.26 -21.85
N THR A 380 6.03 4.03 -21.32
CA THR A 380 7.30 3.27 -21.31
C THR A 380 7.73 2.86 -22.72
N LEU A 381 6.81 2.57 -23.65
CA LEU A 381 7.14 2.25 -25.04
C LEU A 381 7.72 3.44 -25.80
N LYS A 382 7.23 4.66 -25.53
CA LYS A 382 7.72 5.90 -26.15
C LYS A 382 9.00 6.44 -25.50
N SER A 383 9.36 5.96 -24.31
CA SER A 383 10.54 6.43 -23.58
C SER A 383 11.81 5.71 -24.05
N SER A 384 12.91 6.43 -24.19
CA SER A 384 14.23 5.83 -24.35
C SER A 384 14.69 5.13 -23.06
N ARG A 385 15.92 4.57 -23.01
CA ARG A 385 16.45 3.85 -21.83
C ARG A 385 16.45 4.69 -20.53
N THR A 386 16.35 6.00 -20.66
CA THR A 386 16.18 6.97 -19.57
C THR A 386 15.05 7.92 -19.95
N ILE A 387 14.11 8.23 -19.01
CA ILE A 387 13.07 9.25 -19.20
C ILE A 387 13.67 10.65 -19.29
#